data_3a7a67e2c4d160a64f5a098e19c87e9b
#
_entry.id   3a7a67e2c4d160a64f5a098e19c87e9b
#
_cell.length_a   1.000
_cell.length_b   1.000
_cell.length_c   1.000
_cell.angle_alpha   90.00
_cell.angle_beta   90.00
_cell.angle_gamma   90.00
#
_symmetry.space_group_name_H-M   'P 1'
#
loop_
_entity.id
_entity.type
_entity.pdbx_description
1 polymer ?
#
loop_
_entity_poly.entity_id
_entity_poly.type
_entity_poly.pdbx_seq_one_letter_code
_entity_poly.pdbx_strand_id
1 'polypeptide(L)'
;MPERAAPPFFPDTDPAMSIETDIRALLRQMFAAAVQAAQPERCIPCHLPAPPKGRTVVIGAGKASAAMAQALERSWPGPLSGLVVTRYGYAVPCERITIVEAAHPVPDAAGLDAARAMLETVKGLTADDLVICLISGGGSALMPLPAEGITLEDKQAINRALLKSGATISEMNCVRRHLSAIKGGRLAAACHPARVVNLLISDVPGDNPIDIASGPTVGDPTRCADALELVARYGIDLPAAARAQLESGAGESIKPGDPRLARVTTTLIATPQMALEAAAKVAACAGYTPVLLGDSIEGEARDVGKVMAGIALQARRHRQPVAAPCVLLSGGETTVTVRGQGRGGRNVEFLLALAVALDGEPGVYAVAGDTDGVDGLEEIAGAFVTPDTLARAWALGIRPRDALANNDGHGFFEALGDSLVTGPTLTNVNDFRAIVVL
;
A
#
# COMPACT_ATOMS: atom_id res chain seq x y z
N MET A 1 -68.46 24.54 13.61
CA MET A 1 -67.33 24.84 12.71
C MET A 1 -66.17 23.99 13.16
N PRO A 2 -65.69 23.03 12.37
CA PRO A 2 -64.51 22.22 12.75
C PRO A 2 -63.23 23.01 12.48
N GLU A 3 -62.34 23.04 13.49
CA GLU A 3 -60.99 23.56 13.41
C GLU A 3 -60.17 22.85 12.31
N ARG A 4 -59.54 23.63 11.44
CA ARG A 4 -58.60 23.13 10.45
C ARG A 4 -57.30 22.83 11.17
N ALA A 5 -56.90 21.56 11.18
CA ALA A 5 -55.56 21.13 11.59
C ALA A 5 -54.51 21.77 10.68
N ALA A 6 -53.48 22.35 11.26
CA ALA A 6 -52.31 22.86 10.54
C ALA A 6 -51.56 21.69 9.87
N PRO A 7 -51.00 21.88 8.66
CA PRO A 7 -50.23 20.85 8.01
C PRO A 7 -48.93 20.57 8.80
N PRO A 8 -48.38 19.32 8.76
CA PRO A 8 -47.12 18.99 9.44
C PRO A 8 -45.98 19.79 8.85
N PHE A 9 -45.21 20.42 9.74
CA PHE A 9 -44.00 21.14 9.43
C PHE A 9 -42.90 20.10 9.06
N PHE A 10 -42.65 19.93 7.78
CA PHE A 10 -41.45 19.25 7.31
C PHE A 10 -40.31 20.29 7.37
N PRO A 11 -39.20 20.02 8.08
CA PRO A 11 -38.08 20.91 7.98
C PRO A 11 -37.51 20.87 6.55
N ASP A 12 -37.51 22.03 5.88
CA ASP A 12 -36.78 22.22 4.61
C ASP A 12 -35.33 21.90 4.88
N THR A 13 -34.87 20.74 4.42
CA THR A 13 -33.46 20.44 4.36
C THR A 13 -32.83 21.39 3.34
N ASP A 14 -31.85 22.19 3.78
CA ASP A 14 -31.11 23.10 2.91
C ASP A 14 -30.55 22.30 1.72
N PRO A 15 -30.87 22.69 0.45
CA PRO A 15 -30.36 21.99 -0.74
C PRO A 15 -28.86 21.84 -0.78
N ALA A 16 -28.11 22.78 -0.19
CA ALA A 16 -26.65 22.72 -0.08
C ALA A 16 -26.19 21.56 0.84
N MET A 17 -26.89 21.31 1.95
CA MET A 17 -26.62 20.17 2.83
C MET A 17 -26.90 18.82 2.18
N SER A 18 -27.90 18.74 1.29
CA SER A 18 -28.20 17.49 0.56
C SER A 18 -27.09 17.16 -0.46
N ILE A 19 -26.62 18.15 -1.23
CA ILE A 19 -25.57 17.99 -2.22
C ILE A 19 -24.25 17.55 -1.56
N GLU A 20 -23.85 18.18 -0.46
CA GLU A 20 -22.64 17.81 0.28
C GLU A 20 -22.71 16.37 0.79
N THR A 21 -23.84 15.97 1.36
CA THR A 21 -24.07 14.60 1.84
C THR A 21 -23.94 13.60 0.71
N ASP A 22 -24.51 13.89 -0.47
CA ASP A 22 -24.45 13.02 -1.64
C ASP A 22 -23.03 12.88 -2.18
N ILE A 23 -22.25 13.98 -2.23
CA ILE A 23 -20.86 13.95 -2.70
C ILE A 23 -19.96 13.23 -1.70
N ARG A 24 -20.14 13.43 -0.41
CA ARG A 24 -19.41 12.72 0.63
C ARG A 24 -19.68 11.21 0.58
N ALA A 25 -20.93 10.82 0.31
CA ALA A 25 -21.30 9.42 0.07
C ALA A 25 -20.62 8.86 -1.19
N LEU A 26 -20.59 9.61 -2.29
CA LEU A 26 -19.89 9.24 -3.52
C LEU A 26 -18.39 9.05 -3.30
N LEU A 27 -17.72 9.99 -2.61
CA LEU A 27 -16.30 9.89 -2.26
C LEU A 27 -16.01 8.61 -1.45
N ARG A 28 -16.86 8.32 -0.47
CA ARG A 28 -16.77 7.09 0.33
C ARG A 28 -16.98 5.83 -0.51
N GLN A 29 -17.93 5.84 -1.45
CA GLN A 29 -18.18 4.72 -2.36
C GLN A 29 -17.00 4.48 -3.29
N MET A 30 -16.35 5.54 -3.81
CA MET A 30 -15.16 5.42 -4.64
C MET A 30 -14.00 4.81 -3.87
N PHE A 31 -13.74 5.27 -2.64
CA PHE A 31 -12.72 4.68 -1.78
C PHE A 31 -13.02 3.21 -1.49
N ALA A 32 -14.26 2.90 -1.12
CA ALA A 32 -14.68 1.53 -0.87
C ALA A 32 -14.53 0.63 -2.11
N ALA A 33 -14.83 1.14 -3.32
CA ALA A 33 -14.64 0.41 -4.57
C ALA A 33 -13.16 0.14 -4.86
N ALA A 34 -12.28 1.11 -4.59
CA ALA A 34 -10.84 0.96 -4.71
C ALA A 34 -10.31 -0.15 -3.79
N VAL A 35 -10.67 -0.13 -2.51
CA VAL A 35 -10.32 -1.17 -1.54
C VAL A 35 -10.88 -2.53 -1.96
N GLN A 36 -12.15 -2.59 -2.38
CA GLN A 36 -12.81 -3.83 -2.79
C GLN A 36 -12.17 -4.47 -4.04
N ALA A 37 -11.65 -3.66 -4.97
CA ALA A 37 -10.97 -4.16 -6.15
C ALA A 37 -9.69 -4.95 -5.80
N ALA A 38 -9.07 -4.65 -4.66
CA ALA A 38 -7.87 -5.30 -4.17
C ALA A 38 -8.13 -6.35 -3.07
N GLN A 39 -9.39 -6.66 -2.76
CA GLN A 39 -9.70 -7.67 -1.74
C GLN A 39 -9.30 -9.07 -2.19
N PRO A 40 -8.51 -9.81 -1.39
CA PRO A 40 -8.06 -11.15 -1.72
C PRO A 40 -9.18 -12.12 -2.09
N GLU A 41 -10.34 -12.01 -1.44
CA GLU A 41 -11.51 -12.86 -1.74
C GLU A 41 -12.02 -12.69 -3.19
N ARG A 42 -11.79 -11.54 -3.81
CA ARG A 42 -12.14 -11.26 -5.21
C ARG A 42 -11.02 -11.61 -6.18
N CYS A 43 -9.77 -11.34 -5.79
CA CYS A 43 -8.62 -11.48 -6.68
C CYS A 43 -8.12 -12.92 -6.77
N ILE A 44 -8.01 -13.64 -5.64
CA ILE A 44 -7.41 -14.97 -5.59
C ILE A 44 -8.14 -16.01 -6.45
N PRO A 45 -9.49 -16.17 -6.38
CA PRO A 45 -10.19 -17.24 -7.10
C PRO A 45 -9.97 -17.23 -8.60
N CYS A 46 -9.80 -16.04 -9.20
CA CYS A 46 -9.62 -15.86 -10.65
C CYS A 46 -8.22 -16.26 -11.14
N HIS A 47 -7.24 -16.45 -10.23
CA HIS A 47 -5.84 -16.69 -10.58
C HIS A 47 -5.31 -18.03 -10.06
N LEU A 48 -6.19 -18.90 -9.58
CA LEU A 48 -5.79 -20.22 -9.08
C LEU A 48 -5.26 -21.11 -10.19
N PRO A 49 -4.07 -21.71 -10.01
CA PRO A 49 -3.56 -22.70 -10.97
C PRO A 49 -4.29 -24.04 -10.81
N ALA A 50 -4.14 -24.90 -11.83
CA ALA A 50 -4.59 -26.27 -11.70
C ALA A 50 -3.82 -27.01 -10.58
N PRO A 51 -4.51 -27.86 -9.77
CA PRO A 51 -3.89 -28.67 -8.73
C PRO A 51 -2.75 -29.53 -9.26
N PRO A 52 -1.66 -29.71 -8.49
CA PRO A 52 -0.54 -30.55 -8.87
C PRO A 52 -0.87 -32.04 -8.67
N LYS A 53 0.02 -32.91 -9.14
CA LYS A 53 -0.01 -34.34 -8.79
C LYS A 53 0.53 -34.60 -7.40
N GLY A 54 1.48 -33.77 -6.96
CA GLY A 54 2.11 -33.83 -5.65
C GLY A 54 1.46 -32.90 -4.62
N ARG A 55 2.27 -32.33 -3.75
CA ARG A 55 1.83 -31.46 -2.66
C ARG A 55 1.54 -30.04 -3.18
N THR A 56 0.60 -29.35 -2.55
CA THR A 56 0.44 -27.91 -2.64
C THR A 56 0.99 -27.26 -1.38
N VAL A 57 2.02 -26.43 -1.55
CA VAL A 57 2.67 -25.69 -0.46
C VAL A 57 2.39 -24.19 -0.66
N VAL A 58 1.97 -23.52 0.43
CA VAL A 58 1.69 -22.08 0.42
C VAL A 58 2.71 -21.37 1.28
N ILE A 59 3.35 -20.35 0.71
CA ILE A 59 4.27 -19.47 1.43
C ILE A 59 3.93 -18.02 1.10
N GLY A 60 4.27 -17.08 1.97
CA GLY A 60 4.01 -15.68 1.66
C GLY A 60 4.36 -14.73 2.78
N ALA A 61 4.45 -13.45 2.43
CA ALA A 61 4.61 -12.39 3.42
C ALA A 61 4.09 -11.04 2.90
N GLY A 62 3.45 -10.30 3.77
CA GLY A 62 2.95 -8.97 3.52
C GLY A 62 1.71 -8.63 4.34
N LYS A 63 1.29 -7.37 4.32
CA LYS A 63 0.12 -6.89 5.06
C LYS A 63 -1.18 -7.60 4.64
N ALA A 64 -1.34 -7.92 3.34
CA ALA A 64 -2.50 -8.62 2.81
C ALA A 64 -2.34 -10.16 2.81
N SER A 65 -1.14 -10.69 3.06
CA SER A 65 -0.82 -12.11 2.78
C SER A 65 -1.62 -13.08 3.63
N ALA A 66 -2.00 -12.74 4.86
CA ALA A 66 -2.89 -13.58 5.69
C ALA A 66 -4.30 -13.68 5.08
N ALA A 67 -4.89 -12.55 4.65
CA ALA A 67 -6.18 -12.56 3.96
C ALA A 67 -6.11 -13.27 2.60
N MET A 68 -4.98 -13.15 1.87
CA MET A 68 -4.72 -13.94 0.66
C MET A 68 -4.69 -15.44 0.95
N ALA A 69 -4.05 -15.85 2.06
CA ALA A 69 -4.01 -17.24 2.48
C ALA A 69 -5.41 -17.77 2.80
N GLN A 70 -6.22 -17.01 3.53
CA GLN A 70 -7.59 -17.39 3.84
C GLN A 70 -8.46 -17.49 2.57
N ALA A 71 -8.36 -16.55 1.65
CA ALA A 71 -9.09 -16.59 0.37
C ALA A 71 -8.66 -17.79 -0.48
N LEU A 72 -7.36 -18.09 -0.53
CA LEU A 72 -6.83 -19.27 -1.19
C LEU A 72 -7.38 -20.56 -0.54
N GLU A 73 -7.31 -20.66 0.78
CA GLU A 73 -7.74 -21.84 1.51
C GLU A 73 -9.23 -22.17 1.29
N ARG A 74 -10.08 -21.15 1.24
CA ARG A 74 -11.51 -21.28 0.94
C ARG A 74 -11.80 -21.72 -0.49
N SER A 75 -10.93 -21.34 -1.44
CA SER A 75 -11.16 -21.57 -2.86
C SER A 75 -10.39 -22.77 -3.42
N TRP A 76 -9.42 -23.33 -2.67
CA TRP A 76 -8.57 -24.41 -3.14
C TRP A 76 -9.25 -25.77 -2.96
N PRO A 77 -9.40 -26.57 -4.04
CA PRO A 77 -10.21 -27.80 -4.02
C PRO A 77 -9.51 -29.01 -3.38
N GLY A 78 -8.20 -28.93 -3.13
CA GLY A 78 -7.39 -30.05 -2.64
C GLY A 78 -6.70 -29.79 -1.31
N PRO A 79 -5.91 -30.75 -0.84
CA PRO A 79 -5.06 -30.55 0.34
C PRO A 79 -4.01 -29.49 0.05
N LEU A 80 -3.70 -28.70 1.04
CA LEU A 80 -2.60 -27.73 1.04
C LEU A 80 -2.05 -27.58 2.46
N SER A 81 -0.84 -27.11 2.58
CA SER A 81 -0.20 -26.72 3.84
C SER A 81 0.78 -25.57 3.57
N GLY A 82 1.19 -24.89 4.60
CA GLY A 82 2.18 -23.84 4.43
C GLY A 82 2.26 -22.85 5.57
N LEU A 83 2.98 -21.76 5.33
CA LEU A 83 3.20 -20.71 6.30
C LEU A 83 3.23 -19.35 5.60
N VAL A 84 2.49 -18.40 6.18
CA VAL A 84 2.42 -17.00 5.70
C VAL A 84 2.67 -16.06 6.87
N VAL A 85 3.43 -14.98 6.59
CA VAL A 85 3.76 -13.97 7.60
C VAL A 85 3.00 -12.68 7.30
N THR A 86 2.38 -12.11 8.34
CA THR A 86 1.73 -10.80 8.28
C THR A 86 2.19 -9.91 9.44
N ARG A 87 1.80 -8.63 9.44
CA ARG A 87 2.09 -7.75 10.57
C ARG A 87 1.17 -8.06 11.76
N TYR A 88 1.60 -7.70 12.96
CA TYR A 88 0.77 -7.81 14.17
C TYR A 88 -0.59 -7.13 13.98
N GLY A 89 -1.66 -7.82 14.41
CA GLY A 89 -3.04 -7.37 14.30
C GLY A 89 -3.69 -7.59 12.92
N TYR A 90 -2.99 -8.25 11.98
CA TYR A 90 -3.49 -8.54 10.62
C TYR A 90 -3.69 -10.05 10.37
N ALA A 91 -3.54 -10.87 11.40
CA ALA A 91 -3.83 -12.27 11.28
C ALA A 91 -5.32 -12.53 11.04
N VAL A 92 -5.61 -13.50 10.20
CA VAL A 92 -6.97 -14.02 9.99
C VAL A 92 -6.95 -15.54 10.18
N PRO A 93 -8.06 -16.16 10.64
CA PRO A 93 -8.11 -17.59 10.86
C PRO A 93 -7.91 -18.38 9.56
N CYS A 94 -6.97 -19.32 9.58
CA CYS A 94 -6.78 -20.35 8.57
C CYS A 94 -6.69 -21.71 9.26
N GLU A 95 -7.17 -22.78 8.61
CA GLU A 95 -7.19 -24.13 9.18
C GLU A 95 -5.96 -24.95 8.77
N ARG A 96 -5.43 -24.71 7.56
CA ARG A 96 -4.39 -25.51 6.90
C ARG A 96 -3.09 -24.75 6.68
N ILE A 97 -3.14 -23.40 6.72
CA ILE A 97 -2.00 -22.52 6.54
C ILE A 97 -1.69 -21.87 7.89
N THR A 98 -0.45 -22.01 8.35
CA THR A 98 0.01 -21.32 9.56
C THR A 98 0.19 -19.83 9.29
N ILE A 99 -0.48 -19.00 10.05
CA ILE A 99 -0.29 -17.55 10.01
C ILE A 99 0.64 -17.13 11.15
N VAL A 100 1.73 -16.48 10.81
CA VAL A 100 2.70 -15.91 11.77
C VAL A 100 2.60 -14.41 11.72
N GLU A 101 2.57 -13.78 12.88
CA GLU A 101 2.63 -12.32 12.99
C GLU A 101 4.03 -11.85 13.34
N ALA A 102 4.47 -10.74 12.74
CA ALA A 102 5.78 -10.15 12.94
C ALA A 102 5.73 -8.61 12.87
N ALA A 103 6.79 -7.95 13.32
CA ALA A 103 6.86 -6.50 13.34
C ALA A 103 7.06 -5.87 11.95
N HIS A 104 6.38 -4.77 11.75
CA HIS A 104 6.50 -3.90 10.57
C HIS A 104 6.33 -2.43 11.01
N PRO A 105 7.13 -1.46 10.55
CA PRO A 105 8.15 -1.55 9.47
C PRO A 105 9.55 -1.98 9.94
N VAL A 106 9.81 -2.07 11.25
CA VAL A 106 11.09 -2.51 11.80
C VAL A 106 11.03 -4.02 12.05
N PRO A 107 11.91 -4.83 11.39
CA PRO A 107 11.88 -6.28 11.54
C PRO A 107 12.24 -6.74 12.95
N ASP A 108 11.67 -7.89 13.35
CA ASP A 108 11.91 -8.55 14.63
C ASP A 108 12.33 -10.03 14.48
N ALA A 109 12.53 -10.71 15.63
CA ALA A 109 12.90 -12.11 15.68
C ALA A 109 11.80 -13.04 15.13
N ALA A 110 10.51 -12.69 15.31
CA ALA A 110 9.40 -13.49 14.80
C ALA A 110 9.42 -13.57 13.27
N GLY A 111 9.68 -12.44 12.60
CA GLY A 111 9.85 -12.39 11.14
C GLY A 111 11.09 -13.17 10.66
N LEU A 112 12.18 -13.13 11.43
CA LEU A 112 13.40 -13.89 11.12
C LEU A 112 13.14 -15.41 11.19
N ASP A 113 12.48 -15.86 12.24
CA ASP A 113 12.19 -17.28 12.44
C ASP A 113 11.15 -17.79 11.42
N ALA A 114 10.17 -16.98 11.10
CA ALA A 114 9.22 -17.29 10.04
C ALA A 114 9.88 -17.41 8.66
N ALA A 115 10.83 -16.54 8.33
CA ALA A 115 11.57 -16.63 7.07
C ALA A 115 12.45 -17.90 6.99
N ARG A 116 13.04 -18.34 8.11
CA ARG A 116 13.71 -19.64 8.21
C ARG A 116 12.75 -20.80 8.01
N ALA A 117 11.61 -20.76 8.69
CA ALA A 117 10.57 -21.79 8.57
C ALA A 117 10.02 -21.89 7.14
N MET A 118 9.89 -20.76 6.39
CA MET A 118 9.52 -20.81 4.97
C MET A 118 10.53 -21.60 4.14
N LEU A 119 11.83 -21.37 4.33
CA LEU A 119 12.86 -22.12 3.59
C LEU A 119 12.87 -23.62 3.97
N GLU A 120 12.60 -23.94 5.22
CA GLU A 120 12.43 -25.35 5.65
C GLU A 120 11.19 -25.99 5.00
N THR A 121 10.08 -25.26 4.93
CA THR A 121 8.79 -25.74 4.37
C THR A 121 8.93 -26.14 2.89
N VAL A 122 9.81 -25.49 2.14
CA VAL A 122 10.02 -25.78 0.70
C VAL A 122 11.15 -26.79 0.43
N LYS A 123 11.75 -27.36 1.45
CA LYS A 123 12.77 -28.42 1.27
C LYS A 123 12.15 -29.72 0.77
N GLY A 124 12.91 -30.41 -0.10
CA GLY A 124 12.52 -31.72 -0.63
C GLY A 124 11.29 -31.70 -1.54
N LEU A 125 11.00 -30.56 -2.15
CA LEU A 125 9.97 -30.45 -3.19
C LEU A 125 10.42 -31.19 -4.46
N THR A 126 9.45 -31.71 -5.21
CA THR A 126 9.63 -32.43 -6.47
C THR A 126 9.01 -31.66 -7.63
N ALA A 127 9.26 -32.13 -8.85
CA ALA A 127 8.66 -31.53 -10.05
C ALA A 127 7.13 -31.67 -10.16
N ASP A 128 6.56 -32.59 -9.37
CA ASP A 128 5.11 -32.80 -9.27
C ASP A 128 4.44 -31.89 -8.22
N ASP A 129 5.22 -31.19 -7.40
CA ASP A 129 4.72 -30.29 -6.38
C ASP A 129 4.42 -28.88 -6.93
N LEU A 130 3.54 -28.15 -6.26
CA LEU A 130 3.18 -26.75 -6.52
C LEU A 130 3.46 -25.90 -5.29
N VAL A 131 4.12 -24.77 -5.50
CA VAL A 131 4.22 -23.72 -4.50
C VAL A 131 3.39 -22.51 -4.94
N ILE A 132 2.51 -22.04 -4.09
CA ILE A 132 1.76 -20.79 -4.29
C ILE A 132 2.35 -19.75 -3.34
N CYS A 133 2.92 -18.69 -3.91
CA CYS A 133 3.50 -17.59 -3.15
C CYS A 133 2.52 -16.42 -3.09
N LEU A 134 2.16 -16.01 -1.88
CA LEU A 134 1.21 -14.94 -1.58
C LEU A 134 1.98 -13.73 -1.03
N ILE A 135 2.36 -12.82 -1.92
CA ILE A 135 3.23 -11.69 -1.57
C ILE A 135 2.46 -10.38 -1.69
N SER A 136 2.63 -9.50 -0.72
CA SER A 136 2.06 -8.15 -0.74
C SER A 136 2.99 -7.15 -0.07
N GLY A 137 2.59 -5.89 -0.03
CA GLY A 137 3.32 -4.81 0.61
C GLY A 137 3.71 -5.08 2.05
N GLY A 138 4.83 -4.49 2.47
CA GLY A 138 5.41 -4.72 3.79
C GLY A 138 6.20 -6.02 3.95
N GLY A 139 6.12 -6.97 3.01
CA GLY A 139 6.80 -8.27 3.08
C GLY A 139 8.32 -8.19 3.24
N SER A 140 8.93 -7.08 2.83
CA SER A 140 10.38 -6.88 3.01
C SER A 140 10.81 -6.85 4.47
N ALA A 141 10.05 -6.22 5.35
CA ALA A 141 10.30 -6.19 6.80
C ALA A 141 9.89 -7.50 7.47
N LEU A 142 8.83 -8.13 6.99
CA LEU A 142 8.26 -9.37 7.54
C LEU A 142 9.09 -10.62 7.23
N MET A 143 10.00 -10.57 6.24
CA MET A 143 10.96 -11.64 5.90
C MET A 143 12.40 -11.14 5.99
N PRO A 144 12.93 -10.82 7.18
CA PRO A 144 14.24 -10.16 7.30
C PRO A 144 15.42 -11.13 7.33
N LEU A 145 15.39 -12.28 6.68
CA LEU A 145 16.48 -13.26 6.75
C LEU A 145 17.79 -12.68 6.17
N PRO A 146 18.80 -12.40 7.00
CA PRO A 146 20.11 -11.90 6.54
C PRO A 146 20.90 -12.97 5.79
N ALA A 147 21.84 -12.54 4.94
CA ALA A 147 22.87 -13.43 4.41
C ALA A 147 23.81 -13.94 5.53
N GLU A 148 24.57 -14.99 5.25
CA GLU A 148 25.45 -15.60 6.21
C GLU A 148 26.45 -14.58 6.79
N GLY A 149 26.68 -14.64 8.10
CA GLY A 149 27.56 -13.74 8.84
C GLY A 149 27.00 -12.35 9.14
N ILE A 150 25.82 -11.99 8.63
CA ILE A 150 25.12 -10.73 8.91
C ILE A 150 24.08 -10.96 9.98
N THR A 151 24.04 -10.12 11.01
CA THR A 151 23.04 -10.19 12.07
C THR A 151 21.74 -9.45 11.69
N LEU A 152 20.67 -9.66 12.48
CA LEU A 152 19.43 -8.89 12.34
C LEU A 152 19.67 -7.41 12.69
N GLU A 153 20.48 -7.14 13.69
CA GLU A 153 20.88 -5.80 14.14
C GLU A 153 21.64 -5.05 13.04
N ASP A 154 22.58 -5.71 12.36
CA ASP A 154 23.28 -5.16 11.20
C ASP A 154 22.28 -4.76 10.10
N LYS A 155 21.35 -5.65 9.80
CA LYS A 155 20.34 -5.41 8.79
C LYS A 155 19.39 -4.25 9.14
N GLN A 156 19.03 -4.14 10.41
CA GLN A 156 18.25 -3.00 10.91
C GLN A 156 19.04 -1.69 10.81
N ALA A 157 20.34 -1.70 11.15
CA ALA A 157 21.21 -0.52 11.04
C ALA A 157 21.35 -0.07 9.58
N ILE A 158 21.63 -0.99 8.66
CA ILE A 158 21.70 -0.73 7.21
C ILE A 158 20.36 -0.16 6.70
N ASN A 159 19.24 -0.74 7.10
CA ASN A 159 17.94 -0.27 6.68
C ASN A 159 17.65 1.17 7.16
N ARG A 160 18.02 1.50 8.41
CA ARG A 160 17.91 2.88 8.93
C ARG A 160 18.79 3.86 8.15
N ALA A 161 20.01 3.44 7.77
CA ALA A 161 20.90 4.27 6.97
C ALA A 161 20.34 4.51 5.56
N LEU A 162 19.83 3.46 4.90
CA LEU A 162 19.17 3.56 3.60
C LEU A 162 17.98 4.50 3.61
N LEU A 163 17.09 4.39 4.60
CA LEU A 163 15.92 5.27 4.73
C LEU A 163 16.27 6.75 4.95
N LYS A 164 17.43 7.03 5.54
CA LYS A 164 17.93 8.40 5.76
C LYS A 164 18.72 8.96 4.58
N SER A 165 19.11 8.12 3.64
CA SER A 165 20.04 8.50 2.56
C SER A 165 19.40 9.30 1.43
N GLY A 166 18.06 9.24 1.29
CA GLY A 166 17.34 9.78 0.14
C GLY A 166 17.40 8.88 -1.10
N ALA A 167 17.90 7.65 -0.97
CA ALA A 167 17.87 6.66 -2.04
C ALA A 167 16.42 6.28 -2.41
N THR A 168 16.16 6.01 -3.68
CA THR A 168 14.87 5.51 -4.14
C THR A 168 14.59 4.11 -3.60
N ILE A 169 13.32 3.69 -3.62
CA ILE A 169 12.94 2.35 -3.13
C ILE A 169 13.67 1.24 -3.90
N SER A 170 13.83 1.38 -5.21
CA SER A 170 14.54 0.41 -6.05
C SER A 170 16.03 0.33 -5.71
N GLU A 171 16.69 1.47 -5.44
CA GLU A 171 18.08 1.52 -4.98
C GLU A 171 18.25 0.89 -3.60
N MET A 172 17.37 1.22 -2.65
CA MET A 172 17.37 0.57 -1.34
C MET A 172 17.17 -0.93 -1.46
N ASN A 173 16.26 -1.37 -2.32
CA ASN A 173 15.99 -2.79 -2.53
C ASN A 173 17.15 -3.52 -3.21
N CYS A 174 17.92 -2.87 -4.08
CA CYS A 174 19.15 -3.43 -4.63
C CYS A 174 20.09 -3.85 -3.49
N VAL A 175 20.40 -2.95 -2.55
CA VAL A 175 21.25 -3.28 -1.39
C VAL A 175 20.62 -4.37 -0.51
N ARG A 176 19.32 -4.27 -0.22
CA ARG A 176 18.59 -5.23 0.62
C ARG A 176 18.58 -6.64 0.06
N ARG A 177 18.50 -6.81 -1.28
CA ARG A 177 18.50 -8.11 -1.95
C ARG A 177 19.84 -8.81 -1.83
N HIS A 178 20.93 -8.08 -2.01
CA HIS A 178 22.29 -8.63 -1.96
C HIS A 178 22.80 -8.95 -0.55
N LEU A 179 22.11 -8.46 0.48
CA LEU A 179 22.40 -8.76 1.89
C LEU A 179 21.35 -9.70 2.53
N SER A 180 20.66 -10.50 1.72
CA SER A 180 19.56 -11.37 2.18
C SER A 180 19.72 -12.80 1.71
N ALA A 181 19.35 -13.76 2.54
CA ALA A 181 19.30 -15.18 2.19
C ALA A 181 17.96 -15.62 1.56
N ILE A 182 16.95 -14.73 1.47
CA ILE A 182 15.61 -15.10 0.99
C ILE A 182 15.11 -14.22 -0.16
N LYS A 183 15.58 -12.96 -0.25
CA LYS A 183 15.17 -11.98 -1.27
C LYS A 183 15.91 -12.18 -2.61
N GLY A 184 15.54 -11.39 -3.64
CA GLY A 184 16.20 -11.42 -4.94
C GLY A 184 16.15 -12.80 -5.60
N GLY A 185 14.95 -13.39 -5.70
CA GLY A 185 14.69 -14.68 -6.33
C GLY A 185 15.07 -15.92 -5.54
N ARG A 186 15.74 -15.76 -4.37
CA ARG A 186 16.25 -16.92 -3.61
C ARG A 186 15.17 -17.83 -3.07
N LEU A 187 14.04 -17.27 -2.62
CA LEU A 187 12.92 -18.09 -2.16
C LEU A 187 12.34 -18.95 -3.28
N ALA A 188 12.15 -18.40 -4.49
CA ALA A 188 11.69 -19.18 -5.63
C ALA A 188 12.73 -20.22 -6.07
N ALA A 189 14.02 -19.88 -6.07
CA ALA A 189 15.08 -20.82 -6.38
C ALA A 189 15.15 -22.00 -5.38
N ALA A 190 14.85 -21.75 -4.10
CA ALA A 190 14.76 -22.80 -3.07
C ALA A 190 13.58 -23.75 -3.29
N CYS A 191 12.54 -23.32 -4.01
CA CYS A 191 11.39 -24.16 -4.37
C CYS A 191 11.68 -25.12 -5.55
N HIS A 192 12.81 -24.95 -6.25
CA HIS A 192 13.15 -25.81 -7.38
C HIS A 192 13.29 -27.28 -6.93
N PRO A 193 12.75 -28.28 -7.71
CA PRO A 193 12.19 -28.21 -9.07
C PRO A 193 10.65 -28.05 -9.12
N ALA A 194 9.97 -27.70 -8.03
CA ALA A 194 8.53 -27.52 -8.01
C ALA A 194 8.09 -26.39 -8.97
N ARG A 195 6.83 -26.43 -9.40
CA ARG A 195 6.18 -25.30 -10.08
C ARG A 195 5.88 -24.22 -9.05
N VAL A 196 6.21 -22.95 -9.36
CA VAL A 196 5.93 -21.81 -8.48
C VAL A 196 4.96 -20.86 -9.16
N VAL A 197 3.90 -20.48 -8.45
CA VAL A 197 2.93 -19.48 -8.87
C VAL A 197 2.93 -18.33 -7.85
N ASN A 198 3.42 -17.18 -8.28
CA ASN A 198 3.42 -15.97 -7.46
C ASN A 198 2.14 -15.18 -7.74
N LEU A 199 1.37 -14.91 -6.71
CA LEU A 199 0.23 -14.01 -6.70
C LEU A 199 0.62 -12.78 -5.87
N LEU A 200 0.72 -11.64 -6.52
CA LEU A 200 1.23 -10.41 -5.92
C LEU A 200 0.13 -9.35 -5.83
N ILE A 201 0.01 -8.72 -4.68
CA ILE A 201 -0.70 -7.44 -4.50
C ILE A 201 0.36 -6.36 -4.39
N SER A 202 0.34 -5.39 -5.31
CA SER A 202 1.35 -4.34 -5.37
C SER A 202 0.92 -3.11 -4.57
N ASP A 203 1.87 -2.60 -3.76
CA ASP A 203 1.82 -1.29 -3.14
C ASP A 203 3.03 -0.42 -3.54
N VAL A 204 3.71 -0.80 -4.62
CA VAL A 204 4.94 -0.13 -5.07
C VAL A 204 4.64 0.70 -6.32
N PRO A 205 5.05 1.97 -6.38
CA PRO A 205 4.94 2.78 -7.58
C PRO A 205 5.57 2.08 -8.80
N GLY A 206 4.79 2.00 -9.90
CA GLY A 206 5.21 1.35 -11.13
C GLY A 206 5.11 -0.19 -11.14
N ASP A 207 4.59 -0.80 -10.08
CA ASP A 207 4.20 -2.22 -10.01
C ASP A 207 5.31 -3.22 -10.38
N ASN A 208 6.59 -2.84 -10.22
CA ASN A 208 7.69 -3.74 -10.55
C ASN A 208 7.76 -4.91 -9.55
N PRO A 209 7.55 -6.17 -9.98
CA PRO A 209 7.49 -7.32 -9.06
C PRO A 209 8.77 -7.53 -8.23
N ILE A 210 9.92 -7.04 -8.73
CA ILE A 210 11.18 -7.17 -7.99
C ILE A 210 11.26 -6.27 -6.76
N ASP A 211 10.47 -5.20 -6.72
CA ASP A 211 10.46 -4.25 -5.60
C ASP A 211 9.40 -4.61 -4.56
N ILE A 212 8.37 -5.40 -4.94
CA ILE A 212 7.37 -5.91 -4.00
C ILE A 212 8.05 -6.90 -3.04
N ALA A 213 8.05 -6.60 -1.75
CA ALA A 213 8.74 -7.36 -0.70
C ALA A 213 10.25 -7.57 -0.98
N SER A 214 10.88 -6.74 -1.83
CA SER A 214 12.25 -6.90 -2.36
C SER A 214 12.45 -8.20 -3.17
N GLY A 215 11.44 -8.62 -3.92
CA GLY A 215 11.51 -9.68 -4.92
C GLY A 215 11.97 -11.05 -4.44
N PRO A 216 11.38 -11.66 -3.42
CA PRO A 216 11.84 -12.97 -2.93
C PRO A 216 11.67 -14.08 -3.96
N THR A 217 10.74 -13.92 -4.88
CA THR A 217 10.34 -14.91 -5.87
C THR A 217 10.55 -14.48 -7.33
N VAL A 218 11.26 -13.37 -7.53
CA VAL A 218 11.53 -12.80 -8.87
C VAL A 218 13.04 -12.64 -9.07
N GLY A 219 13.53 -12.95 -10.27
CA GLY A 219 14.94 -12.79 -10.63
C GLY A 219 15.38 -11.33 -10.60
N ASP A 220 16.57 -11.07 -10.07
CA ASP A 220 17.14 -9.73 -9.86
C ASP A 220 18.23 -9.43 -10.89
N PRO A 221 18.04 -8.44 -11.78
CA PRO A 221 19.07 -8.08 -12.75
C PRO A 221 20.28 -7.36 -12.14
N THR A 222 20.14 -6.78 -10.92
CA THR A 222 21.22 -6.03 -10.26
C THR A 222 22.29 -6.96 -9.69
N ARG A 223 23.50 -6.41 -9.42
CA ARG A 223 24.67 -7.15 -8.97
C ARG A 223 25.20 -6.59 -7.65
N CYS A 224 26.05 -7.35 -6.98
CA CYS A 224 26.78 -6.86 -5.80
C CYS A 224 27.56 -5.57 -6.09
N ALA A 225 28.10 -5.41 -7.30
CA ALA A 225 28.77 -4.19 -7.73
C ALA A 225 27.85 -2.97 -7.71
N ASP A 226 26.59 -3.12 -8.18
CA ASP A 226 25.61 -2.04 -8.16
C ASP A 226 25.26 -1.66 -6.72
N ALA A 227 25.12 -2.65 -5.83
CA ALA A 227 24.89 -2.40 -4.41
C ALA A 227 26.06 -1.67 -3.75
N LEU A 228 27.32 -2.01 -4.07
CA LEU A 228 28.52 -1.31 -3.58
C LEU A 228 28.58 0.13 -4.10
N GLU A 229 28.23 0.37 -5.37
CA GLU A 229 28.17 1.72 -5.93
C GLU A 229 27.13 2.59 -5.21
N LEU A 230 25.95 2.05 -4.93
CA LEU A 230 24.90 2.75 -4.17
C LEU A 230 25.36 3.06 -2.74
N VAL A 231 25.97 2.09 -2.06
CA VAL A 231 26.52 2.28 -0.71
C VAL A 231 27.56 3.40 -0.70
N ALA A 232 28.47 3.45 -1.69
CA ALA A 232 29.47 4.50 -1.82
C ALA A 232 28.83 5.86 -2.15
N ARG A 233 27.88 5.90 -3.10
CA ARG A 233 27.17 7.13 -3.53
C ARG A 233 26.46 7.81 -2.37
N TYR A 234 25.78 7.04 -1.51
CA TYR A 234 25.02 7.56 -0.37
C TYR A 234 25.81 7.61 0.93
N GLY A 235 27.10 7.28 0.92
CA GLY A 235 27.96 7.32 2.11
C GLY A 235 27.48 6.40 3.24
N ILE A 236 26.93 5.23 2.89
CA ILE A 236 26.41 4.29 3.87
C ILE A 236 27.55 3.48 4.46
N ASP A 237 27.71 3.52 5.78
CA ASP A 237 28.66 2.67 6.47
C ASP A 237 28.10 1.26 6.66
N LEU A 238 28.78 0.28 6.07
CA LEU A 238 28.41 -1.13 6.16
C LEU A 238 29.20 -1.85 7.24
N PRO A 239 28.55 -2.70 8.05
CA PRO A 239 29.25 -3.69 8.86
C PRO A 239 30.23 -4.53 8.03
N ALA A 240 31.34 -4.94 8.61
CA ALA A 240 32.39 -5.65 7.89
C ALA A 240 31.90 -6.91 7.17
N ALA A 241 31.03 -7.69 7.81
CA ALA A 241 30.42 -8.87 7.20
C ALA A 241 29.56 -8.54 5.97
N ALA A 242 28.75 -7.47 6.03
CA ALA A 242 27.93 -7.02 4.91
C ALA A 242 28.79 -6.52 3.74
N ARG A 243 29.87 -5.78 4.03
CA ARG A 243 30.85 -5.34 3.02
C ARG A 243 31.52 -6.52 2.34
N ALA A 244 32.03 -7.47 3.13
CA ALA A 244 32.71 -8.67 2.62
C ALA A 244 31.75 -9.52 1.74
N GLN A 245 30.46 -9.61 2.11
CA GLN A 245 29.44 -10.31 1.33
C GLN A 245 29.25 -9.70 -0.07
N LEU A 246 29.29 -8.38 -0.18
CA LEU A 246 29.18 -7.68 -1.47
C LEU A 246 30.48 -7.75 -2.28
N GLU A 247 31.63 -7.51 -1.65
CA GLU A 247 32.95 -7.48 -2.31
C GLU A 247 33.37 -8.85 -2.84
N SER A 248 33.04 -9.94 -2.13
CA SER A 248 33.32 -11.31 -2.58
C SER A 248 32.35 -11.82 -3.66
N GLY A 249 31.23 -11.15 -3.89
CA GLY A 249 30.17 -11.64 -4.75
C GLY A 249 29.31 -12.75 -4.13
N ALA A 250 29.53 -13.15 -2.87
CA ALA A 250 28.71 -14.15 -2.20
C ALA A 250 27.27 -13.68 -2.00
N GLY A 251 27.04 -12.35 -2.00
CA GLY A 251 25.72 -11.72 -1.95
C GLY A 251 24.95 -11.72 -3.29
N GLU A 252 25.49 -12.31 -4.38
CA GLU A 252 24.77 -12.28 -5.67
C GLU A 252 23.37 -12.90 -5.59
N SER A 253 22.39 -12.15 -6.09
CA SER A 253 21.00 -12.57 -6.20
C SER A 253 20.79 -13.57 -7.34
N ILE A 254 19.63 -14.20 -7.40
CA ILE A 254 19.26 -15.07 -8.52
C ILE A 254 18.89 -14.21 -9.72
N LYS A 255 19.56 -14.45 -10.86
CA LYS A 255 19.42 -13.62 -12.06
C LYS A 255 18.20 -14.02 -12.89
N PRO A 256 17.62 -13.09 -13.67
CA PRO A 256 16.67 -13.44 -14.72
C PRO A 256 17.28 -14.48 -15.67
N GLY A 257 16.48 -15.53 -16.00
CA GLY A 257 16.95 -16.63 -16.83
C GLY A 257 17.67 -17.75 -16.09
N ASP A 258 17.86 -17.67 -14.77
CA ASP A 258 18.36 -18.80 -13.98
C ASP A 258 17.46 -20.03 -14.15
N PRO A 259 18.01 -21.22 -14.47
CA PRO A 259 17.22 -22.44 -14.68
C PRO A 259 16.29 -22.80 -13.51
N ARG A 260 16.64 -22.44 -12.27
CA ARG A 260 15.81 -22.66 -11.09
C ARG A 260 14.51 -21.85 -11.11
N LEU A 261 14.45 -20.76 -11.89
CA LEU A 261 13.26 -19.93 -12.07
C LEU A 261 12.44 -20.32 -13.30
N ALA A 262 12.84 -21.32 -14.09
CA ALA A 262 12.17 -21.69 -15.34
C ALA A 262 10.70 -22.11 -15.18
N ARG A 263 10.29 -22.52 -13.96
CA ARG A 263 8.91 -22.94 -13.64
C ARG A 263 8.18 -21.97 -12.73
N VAL A 264 8.66 -20.72 -12.67
CA VAL A 264 8.06 -19.63 -11.87
C VAL A 264 7.18 -18.80 -12.80
N THR A 265 5.93 -18.59 -12.39
CA THR A 265 5.00 -17.64 -13.02
C THR A 265 4.62 -16.56 -12.02
N THR A 266 4.56 -15.31 -12.45
CA THR A 266 4.23 -14.17 -11.59
C THR A 266 3.03 -13.42 -12.16
N THR A 267 2.04 -13.16 -11.32
CA THR A 267 0.83 -12.42 -11.66
C THR A 267 0.55 -11.36 -10.62
N LEU A 268 0.41 -10.12 -11.05
CA LEU A 268 -0.14 -9.03 -10.25
C LEU A 268 -1.66 -9.20 -10.22
N ILE A 269 -2.22 -9.52 -9.06
CA ILE A 269 -3.66 -9.77 -8.90
C ILE A 269 -4.44 -8.56 -8.40
N ALA A 270 -3.74 -7.58 -7.85
CA ALA A 270 -4.25 -6.24 -7.53
C ALA A 270 -3.11 -5.21 -7.58
N THR A 271 -3.43 -4.02 -8.09
CA THR A 271 -2.50 -2.90 -8.24
C THR A 271 -3.22 -1.59 -7.92
N PRO A 272 -2.49 -0.50 -7.61
CA PRO A 272 -3.08 0.84 -7.48
C PRO A 272 -3.90 1.26 -8.69
N GLN A 273 -3.42 0.98 -9.92
CA GLN A 273 -4.16 1.29 -11.15
C GLN A 273 -5.53 0.60 -11.20
N MET A 274 -5.61 -0.70 -10.85
CA MET A 274 -6.89 -1.44 -10.81
C MET A 274 -7.87 -0.84 -9.79
N ALA A 275 -7.37 -0.37 -8.66
CA ALA A 275 -8.16 0.31 -7.64
C ALA A 275 -8.73 1.65 -8.15
N LEU A 276 -7.90 2.46 -8.81
CA LEU A 276 -8.33 3.72 -9.43
C LEU A 276 -9.37 3.49 -10.53
N GLU A 277 -9.22 2.46 -11.36
CA GLU A 277 -10.19 2.10 -12.40
C GLU A 277 -11.54 1.66 -11.81
N ALA A 278 -11.53 0.96 -10.67
CA ALA A 278 -12.75 0.60 -9.96
C ALA A 278 -13.50 1.84 -9.43
N ALA A 279 -12.77 2.79 -8.85
CA ALA A 279 -13.32 4.07 -8.41
C ALA A 279 -13.83 4.92 -9.58
N ALA A 280 -13.11 4.93 -10.72
CA ALA A 280 -13.51 5.64 -11.93
C ALA A 280 -14.86 5.14 -12.46
N LYS A 281 -15.13 3.83 -12.39
CA LYS A 281 -16.43 3.25 -12.76
C LYS A 281 -17.56 3.77 -11.86
N VAL A 282 -17.31 3.90 -10.56
CA VAL A 282 -18.28 4.48 -9.62
C VAL A 282 -18.57 5.94 -9.98
N ALA A 283 -17.55 6.74 -10.22
CA ALA A 283 -17.70 8.14 -10.63
C ALA A 283 -18.49 8.27 -11.94
N ALA A 284 -18.16 7.46 -12.96
CA ALA A 284 -18.85 7.47 -14.25
C ALA A 284 -20.35 7.08 -14.11
N CYS A 285 -20.65 6.06 -13.30
CA CYS A 285 -22.05 5.66 -13.02
C CYS A 285 -22.85 6.76 -12.30
N ALA A 286 -22.17 7.61 -11.53
CA ALA A 286 -22.77 8.77 -10.85
C ALA A 286 -22.86 10.02 -11.76
N GLY A 287 -22.47 9.93 -13.04
CA GLY A 287 -22.57 11.04 -14.01
C GLY A 287 -21.37 11.99 -14.04
N TYR A 288 -20.27 11.63 -13.38
CA TYR A 288 -19.02 12.41 -13.40
C TYR A 288 -18.06 11.90 -14.46
N THR A 289 -17.27 12.79 -15.05
CA THR A 289 -16.17 12.43 -15.94
C THR A 289 -14.93 12.06 -15.09
N PRO A 290 -14.54 10.77 -14.99
CA PRO A 290 -13.33 10.40 -14.24
C PRO A 290 -12.07 10.71 -15.05
N VAL A 291 -11.05 11.21 -14.37
CA VAL A 291 -9.71 11.48 -14.91
C VAL A 291 -8.68 10.83 -14.01
N LEU A 292 -8.00 9.80 -14.50
CA LEU A 292 -6.89 9.17 -13.80
C LEU A 292 -5.62 9.99 -14.07
N LEU A 293 -5.06 10.58 -13.02
CA LEU A 293 -3.85 11.41 -13.11
C LEU A 293 -2.57 10.60 -12.96
N GLY A 294 -2.66 9.42 -12.34
CA GLY A 294 -1.56 8.49 -12.14
C GLY A 294 -1.70 7.69 -10.85
N ASP A 295 -1.13 6.53 -10.84
CA ASP A 295 -1.12 5.56 -9.73
C ASP A 295 0.19 5.55 -8.94
N SER A 296 1.17 6.34 -9.38
CA SER A 296 2.56 6.33 -8.91
C SER A 296 3.04 7.73 -8.50
N ILE A 297 2.15 8.57 -7.94
CA ILE A 297 2.48 9.94 -7.53
C ILE A 297 3.20 9.91 -6.19
N GLU A 298 4.47 10.29 -6.21
CA GLU A 298 5.38 10.39 -5.07
C GLU A 298 5.72 11.84 -4.74
N GLY A 299 6.42 12.06 -3.64
CA GLY A 299 6.93 13.36 -3.18
C GLY A 299 6.35 13.77 -1.84
N GLU A 300 6.65 14.99 -1.41
CA GLU A 300 6.18 15.54 -0.13
C GLU A 300 4.66 15.77 -0.17
N ALA A 301 3.92 15.15 0.75
CA ALA A 301 2.46 15.11 0.76
C ALA A 301 1.82 16.52 0.66
N ARG A 302 2.35 17.48 1.44
CA ARG A 302 1.86 18.88 1.41
C ARG A 302 2.08 19.59 0.08
N ASP A 303 3.14 19.23 -0.65
CA ASP A 303 3.42 19.87 -1.93
C ASP A 303 2.58 19.23 -3.04
N VAL A 304 2.41 17.91 -3.00
CA VAL A 304 1.46 17.20 -3.88
C VAL A 304 0.04 17.72 -3.66
N GLY A 305 -0.40 17.96 -2.41
CA GLY A 305 -1.69 18.54 -2.09
C GLY A 305 -1.91 19.92 -2.74
N LYS A 306 -0.90 20.80 -2.71
CA LYS A 306 -0.95 22.11 -3.39
C LYS A 306 -1.04 21.99 -4.90
N VAL A 307 -0.26 21.07 -5.50
CA VAL A 307 -0.29 20.82 -6.96
C VAL A 307 -1.69 20.34 -7.37
N MET A 308 -2.26 19.39 -6.63
CA MET A 308 -3.59 18.85 -6.91
C MET A 308 -4.69 19.92 -6.74
N ALA A 309 -4.56 20.82 -5.78
CA ALA A 309 -5.46 21.98 -5.65
C ALA A 309 -5.39 22.86 -6.89
N GLY A 310 -4.20 23.14 -7.43
CA GLY A 310 -4.02 23.90 -8.66
C GLY A 310 -4.69 23.25 -9.88
N ILE A 311 -4.60 21.91 -10.01
CA ILE A 311 -5.26 21.16 -11.09
C ILE A 311 -6.79 21.22 -10.92
N ALA A 312 -7.31 21.05 -9.71
CA ALA A 312 -8.73 21.13 -9.42
C ALA A 312 -9.30 22.53 -9.73
N LEU A 313 -8.59 23.59 -9.33
CA LEU A 313 -8.96 24.98 -9.66
C LEU A 313 -8.93 25.26 -11.17
N GLN A 314 -7.98 24.69 -11.90
CA GLN A 314 -7.92 24.81 -13.36
C GLN A 314 -9.13 24.14 -14.01
N ALA A 315 -9.50 22.92 -13.56
CA ALA A 315 -10.70 22.25 -14.03
C ALA A 315 -11.96 23.05 -13.72
N ARG A 316 -12.06 23.56 -12.48
CA ARG A 316 -13.23 24.33 -12.00
C ARG A 316 -13.42 25.66 -12.76
N ARG A 317 -12.35 26.42 -12.93
CA ARG A 317 -12.41 27.81 -13.46
C ARG A 317 -12.27 27.87 -14.97
N HIS A 318 -11.48 26.99 -15.56
CA HIS A 318 -11.12 27.04 -16.98
C HIS A 318 -11.60 25.81 -17.77
N ARG A 319 -12.20 24.81 -17.10
CA ARG A 319 -12.70 23.56 -17.72
C ARG A 319 -11.57 22.78 -18.42
N GLN A 320 -10.36 22.84 -17.88
CA GLN A 320 -9.14 22.21 -18.38
C GLN A 320 -8.42 21.46 -17.24
N PRO A 321 -7.80 20.31 -17.48
CA PRO A 321 -7.80 19.52 -18.72
C PRO A 321 -9.14 18.86 -19.03
N VAL A 322 -10.10 18.94 -18.12
CA VAL A 322 -11.42 18.34 -18.21
C VAL A 322 -12.49 19.33 -17.73
N ALA A 323 -13.68 19.27 -18.32
CA ALA A 323 -14.83 20.08 -17.87
C ALA A 323 -15.50 19.44 -16.66
N ALA A 324 -15.92 20.26 -15.70
CA ALA A 324 -16.83 19.84 -14.62
C ALA A 324 -18.24 19.48 -15.18
N PRO A 325 -18.99 18.54 -14.58
CA PRO A 325 -18.60 17.82 -13.36
C PRO A 325 -17.60 16.68 -13.63
N CYS A 326 -16.53 16.64 -12.87
CA CYS A 326 -15.51 15.63 -13.05
C CYS A 326 -14.93 15.14 -11.70
N VAL A 327 -14.21 14.03 -11.75
CA VAL A 327 -13.45 13.49 -10.61
C VAL A 327 -12.01 13.27 -11.04
N LEU A 328 -11.09 13.90 -10.34
CA LEU A 328 -9.65 13.68 -10.49
C LEU A 328 -9.24 12.55 -9.53
N LEU A 329 -8.73 11.45 -10.08
CA LEU A 329 -8.32 10.27 -9.34
C LEU A 329 -6.80 10.13 -9.39
N SER A 330 -6.18 9.83 -8.26
CA SER A 330 -4.75 9.53 -8.20
C SER A 330 -4.40 8.58 -7.06
N GLY A 331 -3.30 7.86 -7.23
CA GLY A 331 -2.69 6.99 -6.24
C GLY A 331 -1.21 7.31 -6.08
N GLY A 332 -0.47 6.39 -5.50
CA GLY A 332 0.97 6.49 -5.26
C GLY A 332 1.29 6.56 -3.77
N GLU A 333 2.53 6.91 -3.44
CA GLU A 333 3.02 6.94 -2.06
C GLU A 333 3.75 8.24 -1.77
N THR A 334 3.08 9.16 -1.06
CA THR A 334 3.72 10.41 -0.64
C THR A 334 4.46 10.25 0.68
N THR A 335 5.36 11.18 0.97
CA THR A 335 6.15 11.22 2.20
C THR A 335 5.80 12.44 3.04
N VAL A 336 6.09 12.40 4.34
CA VAL A 336 5.94 13.53 5.26
C VAL A 336 7.27 13.81 5.93
N THR A 337 7.79 15.02 5.73
CA THR A 337 8.89 15.54 6.53
C THR A 337 8.34 16.02 7.87
N VAL A 338 8.53 15.23 8.91
CA VAL A 338 8.06 15.57 10.26
C VAL A 338 8.89 16.74 10.82
N ARG A 339 8.23 17.85 11.10
CA ARG A 339 8.83 19.09 11.66
C ARG A 339 8.22 19.47 12.98
N GLY A 340 6.99 19.03 13.24
CA GLY A 340 6.21 19.30 14.44
C GLY A 340 6.09 18.07 15.34
N GLN A 341 5.13 18.13 16.26
CA GLN A 341 4.81 17.08 17.22
C GLN A 341 3.34 16.62 17.09
N GLY A 342 2.65 17.07 16.06
CA GLY A 342 1.27 16.70 15.81
C GLY A 342 1.09 15.25 15.38
N ARG A 343 -0.16 14.83 15.32
CA ARG A 343 -0.58 13.48 14.91
C ARG A 343 -1.03 13.48 13.46
N GLY A 344 -0.61 12.49 12.69
CA GLY A 344 -1.10 12.35 11.32
C GLY A 344 -0.26 11.40 10.48
N GLY A 345 -0.72 11.24 9.26
CA GLY A 345 -0.06 10.49 8.20
C GLY A 345 -0.02 11.30 6.91
N ARG A 346 0.40 10.65 5.82
CA ARG A 346 0.61 11.30 4.52
C ARG A 346 -0.69 11.73 3.86
N ASN A 347 -1.79 11.00 4.07
CA ASN A 347 -3.07 11.32 3.45
C ASN A 347 -3.75 12.53 4.10
N VAL A 348 -3.74 12.61 5.43
CA VAL A 348 -4.28 13.79 6.13
C VAL A 348 -3.39 15.02 5.94
N GLU A 349 -2.06 14.86 5.82
CA GLU A 349 -1.13 15.95 5.48
C GLU A 349 -1.42 16.50 4.07
N PHE A 350 -1.61 15.61 3.09
CA PHE A 350 -2.03 15.95 1.73
C PHE A 350 -3.34 16.72 1.72
N LEU A 351 -4.37 16.20 2.41
CA LEU A 351 -5.70 16.82 2.43
C LEU A 351 -5.71 18.18 3.14
N LEU A 352 -4.98 18.33 4.23
CA LEU A 352 -4.90 19.63 4.92
C LEU A 352 -4.20 20.67 4.04
N ALA A 353 -3.14 20.29 3.34
CA ALA A 353 -2.47 21.17 2.38
C ALA A 353 -3.36 21.51 1.17
N LEU A 354 -4.11 20.53 0.66
CA LEU A 354 -5.12 20.72 -0.38
C LEU A 354 -6.19 21.72 0.08
N ALA A 355 -6.79 21.53 1.27
CA ALA A 355 -7.81 22.40 1.83
C ALA A 355 -7.31 23.85 1.97
N VAL A 356 -6.11 24.03 2.52
CA VAL A 356 -5.47 25.35 2.65
C VAL A 356 -5.24 26.01 1.29
N ALA A 357 -4.88 25.24 0.26
CA ALA A 357 -4.63 25.77 -1.08
C ALA A 357 -5.92 26.07 -1.86
N LEU A 358 -6.99 25.33 -1.64
CA LEU A 358 -8.31 25.58 -2.21
C LEU A 358 -9.00 26.80 -1.59
N ASP A 359 -8.67 27.14 -0.35
CA ASP A 359 -9.20 28.29 0.40
C ASP A 359 -10.73 28.39 0.37
N GLY A 360 -11.39 27.24 0.55
CA GLY A 360 -12.86 27.16 0.56
C GLY A 360 -13.53 27.30 -0.82
N GLU A 361 -12.80 27.01 -1.92
CA GLU A 361 -13.36 27.06 -3.29
C GLU A 361 -14.66 26.26 -3.38
N PRO A 362 -15.81 26.88 -3.74
CA PRO A 362 -17.08 26.19 -3.84
C PRO A 362 -17.06 25.10 -4.91
N GLY A 363 -17.75 23.98 -4.63
CA GLY A 363 -17.91 22.89 -5.59
C GLY A 363 -16.65 22.00 -5.76
N VAL A 364 -15.68 22.10 -4.85
CA VAL A 364 -14.51 21.19 -4.81
C VAL A 364 -14.54 20.40 -3.51
N TYR A 365 -14.57 19.07 -3.62
CA TYR A 365 -14.60 18.13 -2.50
C TYR A 365 -13.53 17.08 -2.71
N ALA A 366 -12.98 16.53 -1.62
CA ALA A 366 -11.93 15.53 -1.75
C ALA A 366 -11.99 14.45 -0.67
N VAL A 367 -11.42 13.29 -0.99
CA VAL A 367 -11.05 12.24 -0.05
C VAL A 367 -9.64 11.79 -0.38
N ALA A 368 -8.86 11.49 0.64
CA ALA A 368 -7.63 10.73 0.50
C ALA A 368 -7.53 9.73 1.66
N GLY A 369 -6.94 8.58 1.38
CA GLY A 369 -6.74 7.56 2.40
C GLY A 369 -5.82 6.43 1.93
N ASP A 370 -5.13 5.82 2.90
CA ASP A 370 -4.41 4.57 2.68
C ASP A 370 -5.41 3.42 2.54
N THR A 371 -5.24 2.62 1.50
CA THR A 371 -6.14 1.49 1.23
C THR A 371 -6.01 0.36 2.25
N ASP A 372 -4.95 0.34 3.06
CA ASP A 372 -4.79 -0.62 4.17
C ASP A 372 -5.59 -0.23 5.44
N GLY A 373 -6.15 0.99 5.47
CA GLY A 373 -6.99 1.49 6.56
C GLY A 373 -6.23 2.23 7.66
N VAL A 374 -4.92 2.46 7.50
CA VAL A 374 -4.04 3.07 8.50
C VAL A 374 -3.19 4.18 7.88
N ASP A 375 -3.45 5.44 8.19
CA ASP A 375 -2.65 6.57 7.73
C ASP A 375 -1.53 6.90 8.73
N GLY A 376 -0.32 6.46 8.45
CA GLY A 376 0.82 6.59 9.35
C GLY A 376 0.74 5.66 10.56
N LEU A 377 0.49 6.19 11.74
CA LEU A 377 0.32 5.44 12.99
C LEU A 377 -1.12 5.49 13.51
N GLU A 378 -1.99 6.24 12.86
CA GLU A 378 -3.35 6.49 13.31
C GLU A 378 -4.34 5.45 12.77
N GLU A 379 -5.34 5.07 13.57
CA GLU A 379 -6.37 4.09 13.20
C GLU A 379 -7.47 4.71 12.30
N ILE A 380 -7.05 5.54 11.36
CA ILE A 380 -7.90 6.12 10.31
C ILE A 380 -7.26 5.84 8.95
N ALA A 381 -8.07 5.61 7.94
CA ALA A 381 -7.56 5.50 6.57
C ALA A 381 -7.11 6.87 6.01
N GLY A 382 -7.79 7.94 6.39
CA GLY A 382 -7.57 9.29 5.90
C GLY A 382 -8.68 10.24 6.33
N ALA A 383 -9.09 11.17 5.44
CA ALA A 383 -10.14 12.13 5.75
C ALA A 383 -10.88 12.66 4.51
N PHE A 384 -11.86 13.55 4.75
CA PHE A 384 -12.60 14.28 3.72
C PHE A 384 -12.32 15.79 3.81
N VAL A 385 -12.37 16.46 2.66
CA VAL A 385 -12.36 17.92 2.52
C VAL A 385 -13.62 18.36 1.79
N THR A 386 -14.26 19.40 2.32
CA THR A 386 -15.44 20.07 1.79
C THR A 386 -15.17 21.57 1.68
N PRO A 387 -15.94 22.34 0.92
CA PRO A 387 -15.74 23.79 0.79
C PRO A 387 -15.79 24.55 2.13
N ASP A 388 -16.51 24.03 3.12
CA ASP A 388 -16.64 24.64 4.45
C ASP A 388 -15.60 24.16 5.49
N THR A 389 -14.72 23.21 5.13
CA THR A 389 -13.71 22.62 6.04
C THR A 389 -12.93 23.70 6.81
N LEU A 390 -12.42 24.72 6.11
CA LEU A 390 -11.64 25.78 6.76
C LEU A 390 -12.51 26.67 7.64
N ALA A 391 -13.74 27.00 7.22
CA ALA A 391 -14.68 27.81 7.98
C ALA A 391 -15.06 27.12 9.30
N ARG A 392 -15.33 25.82 9.26
CA ARG A 392 -15.60 24.99 10.45
C ARG A 392 -14.38 24.94 11.38
N ALA A 393 -13.18 24.81 10.85
CA ALA A 393 -11.96 24.86 11.65
C ALA A 393 -11.79 26.21 12.38
N TRP A 394 -11.97 27.31 11.67
CA TRP A 394 -11.93 28.65 12.26
C TRP A 394 -13.00 28.86 13.36
N ALA A 395 -14.20 28.35 13.14
CA ALA A 395 -15.28 28.41 14.12
C ALA A 395 -14.93 27.66 15.44
N LEU A 396 -14.11 26.60 15.34
CA LEU A 396 -13.57 25.86 16.49
C LEU A 396 -12.28 26.47 17.06
N GLY A 397 -11.80 27.61 16.53
CA GLY A 397 -10.56 28.25 16.95
C GLY A 397 -9.30 27.53 16.44
N ILE A 398 -9.42 26.58 15.53
CA ILE A 398 -8.31 25.84 14.95
C ILE A 398 -7.76 26.63 13.76
N ARG A 399 -6.43 26.81 13.73
CA ARG A 399 -5.73 27.48 12.63
C ARG A 399 -5.18 26.44 11.65
N PRO A 400 -5.72 26.29 10.42
CA PRO A 400 -5.32 25.24 9.50
C PRO A 400 -3.82 25.25 9.14
N ARG A 401 -3.23 26.44 8.97
CA ARG A 401 -1.80 26.58 8.65
C ARG A 401 -0.90 26.19 9.81
N ASP A 402 -1.32 26.44 11.06
CA ASP A 402 -0.56 26.05 12.25
C ASP A 402 -0.63 24.52 12.43
N ALA A 403 -1.80 23.91 12.22
CA ALA A 403 -1.95 22.46 12.23
C ALA A 403 -1.06 21.79 11.15
N LEU A 404 -1.05 22.33 9.92
CA LEU A 404 -0.18 21.84 8.85
C LEU A 404 1.32 22.02 9.18
N ALA A 405 1.71 23.15 9.79
CA ALA A 405 3.10 23.40 10.20
C ALA A 405 3.56 22.44 11.31
N ASN A 406 2.63 22.00 12.15
CA ASN A 406 2.87 21.05 13.25
C ASN A 406 2.75 19.57 12.83
N ASN A 407 2.44 19.26 11.55
CA ASN A 407 2.11 17.90 11.06
C ASN A 407 0.92 17.28 11.83
N ASP A 408 -0.10 18.08 12.17
CA ASP A 408 -1.27 17.66 12.95
C ASP A 408 -2.53 17.52 12.09
N GLY A 409 -2.39 16.82 10.96
CA GLY A 409 -3.50 16.58 10.05
C GLY A 409 -4.60 15.70 10.68
N HIS A 410 -4.22 14.68 11.47
CA HIS A 410 -5.19 13.83 12.15
C HIS A 410 -5.99 14.62 13.19
N GLY A 411 -5.33 15.34 14.12
CA GLY A 411 -6.02 16.16 15.10
C GLY A 411 -6.94 17.20 14.46
N PHE A 412 -6.53 17.78 13.34
CA PHE A 412 -7.35 18.71 12.58
C PHE A 412 -8.67 18.07 12.07
N PHE A 413 -8.60 16.95 11.36
CA PHE A 413 -9.79 16.30 10.79
C PHE A 413 -10.63 15.58 11.85
N GLU A 414 -10.02 15.06 12.92
CA GLU A 414 -10.73 14.48 14.06
C GLU A 414 -11.64 15.51 14.73
N ALA A 415 -11.12 16.70 14.99
CA ALA A 415 -11.89 17.80 15.59
C ALA A 415 -13.08 18.25 14.74
N LEU A 416 -12.99 18.09 13.41
CA LEU A 416 -14.07 18.41 12.46
C LEU A 416 -15.05 17.25 12.24
N GLY A 417 -14.76 16.04 12.72
CA GLY A 417 -15.53 14.84 12.43
C GLY A 417 -15.43 14.38 10.97
N ASP A 418 -14.32 14.72 10.30
CA ASP A 418 -14.10 14.43 8.88
C ASP A 418 -13.19 13.24 8.62
N SER A 419 -12.77 12.51 9.65
CA SER A 419 -11.95 11.32 9.50
C SER A 419 -12.65 10.22 8.70
N LEU A 420 -11.89 9.56 7.83
CA LEU A 420 -12.30 8.34 7.14
C LEU A 420 -11.82 7.13 7.96
N VAL A 421 -12.71 6.51 8.68
CA VAL A 421 -12.43 5.34 9.52
C VAL A 421 -12.97 4.08 8.84
N THR A 422 -12.11 3.08 8.61
CA THR A 422 -12.46 1.80 8.00
C THR A 422 -12.11 0.61 8.88
N GLY A 423 -11.17 0.80 9.82
CA GLY A 423 -10.41 -0.28 10.42
C GLY A 423 -9.44 -0.91 9.40
N PRO A 424 -8.66 -1.91 9.81
CA PRO A 424 -7.77 -2.64 8.90
C PRO A 424 -8.55 -3.28 7.76
N THR A 425 -8.17 -2.97 6.52
CA THR A 425 -8.86 -3.48 5.33
C THR A 425 -8.36 -4.85 4.89
N LEU A 426 -7.23 -5.31 5.44
CA LEU A 426 -6.54 -6.57 5.14
C LEU A 426 -6.07 -6.69 3.68
N THR A 427 -5.97 -5.56 2.98
CA THR A 427 -5.33 -5.42 1.68
C THR A 427 -4.44 -4.18 1.66
N ASN A 428 -3.64 -3.98 0.61
CA ASN A 428 -2.84 -2.77 0.47
C ASN A 428 -2.48 -2.55 -1.00
N VAL A 429 -3.01 -1.49 -1.59
CA VAL A 429 -2.65 -0.99 -2.92
C VAL A 429 -2.32 0.51 -2.86
N ASN A 430 -1.70 0.92 -1.74
CA ASN A 430 -1.19 2.25 -1.48
C ASN A 430 -2.27 3.34 -1.30
N ASP A 431 -1.90 4.63 -1.43
CA ASP A 431 -2.82 5.75 -1.25
C ASP A 431 -3.85 5.82 -2.37
N PHE A 432 -5.06 6.20 -2.00
CA PHE A 432 -6.15 6.56 -2.90
C PHE A 432 -6.54 8.02 -2.67
N ARG A 433 -6.68 8.78 -3.75
CA ARG A 433 -7.09 10.19 -3.70
C ARG A 433 -8.14 10.45 -4.78
N ALA A 434 -9.26 11.08 -4.39
CA ALA A 434 -10.29 11.53 -5.30
C ALA A 434 -10.68 12.97 -5.00
N ILE A 435 -10.74 13.81 -6.05
CA ILE A 435 -11.18 15.22 -5.96
C ILE A 435 -12.34 15.39 -6.93
N VAL A 436 -13.53 15.64 -6.37
CA VAL A 436 -14.75 15.96 -7.14
C VAL A 436 -14.76 17.45 -7.43
N VAL A 437 -15.03 17.83 -8.68
CA VAL A 437 -15.15 19.20 -9.15
C VAL A 437 -16.51 19.34 -9.84
N LEU A 438 -17.38 20.26 -9.33
CA LEU A 438 -18.73 20.58 -9.82
C LEU A 438 -18.73 21.74 -10.81
#